data_6af9da001d00b582a2e197281ade0c8a
#
_entry.id   6af9da001d00b582a2e197281ade0c8a
#
_cell.length_a   1.000
_cell.length_b   1.000
_cell.length_c   1.000
_cell.angle_alpha   90.00
_cell.angle_beta   90.00
_cell.angle_gamma   90.00
#
_symmetry.space_group_name_H-M   'P 1'
#
loop_
_entity.id
_entity.type
_entity.pdbx_description
1 polymer ?
#
loop_
_entity_poly.entity_id
_entity_poly.type
_entity_poly.pdbx_seq_one_letter_code
_entity_poly.pdbx_strand_id
1 'polypeptide(L)'
;MNTKMTFDSAPSQRRKDENGFMHVDASHITKEQVVKYYGREIPGWQELKLDPERLYNVYRPADEIEKAAPTFDGLPLLLQHHLESADEPQKEFRVGSISRPVWNAPYLDCDLHITDGAAIDAIEHGDFKEISAAYLYDPVLERGTFDGDDYEIVMRNLRGNHVALVEKGRAGADVVVADSAPRILRSFAAWIRRNPLALKDTETTAWDATRNALNKRK
;
A
#
# COMPACT_ATOMS: atom_id res chain seq x y z
N MET A 1 23.91 -29.16 14.48
CA MET A 1 23.23 -28.12 15.30
C MET A 1 22.73 -27.04 14.36
N ASN A 2 21.42 -27.00 14.10
CA ASN A 2 20.83 -25.95 13.25
C ASN A 2 20.53 -24.73 14.14
N THR A 3 21.38 -23.71 14.04
CA THR A 3 21.14 -22.43 14.70
C THR A 3 20.13 -21.68 13.86
N LYS A 4 18.86 -21.66 14.26
CA LYS A 4 17.87 -20.73 13.74
C LYS A 4 18.24 -19.34 14.26
N MET A 5 18.62 -18.43 13.36
CA MET A 5 18.67 -17.01 13.68
C MET A 5 17.25 -16.50 13.82
N THR A 6 16.88 -16.05 15.00
CA THR A 6 15.66 -15.30 15.26
C THR A 6 16.03 -13.83 15.11
N PHE A 7 15.43 -13.14 14.15
CA PHE A 7 15.55 -11.69 14.06
C PHE A 7 14.45 -11.12 14.96
N ASP A 8 14.85 -10.53 16.08
CA ASP A 8 13.98 -9.64 16.84
C ASP A 8 13.89 -8.31 16.06
N SER A 9 12.90 -8.18 15.19
CA SER A 9 12.51 -6.87 14.73
C SER A 9 11.96 -6.11 15.94
N ALA A 10 12.58 -4.99 16.30
CA ALA A 10 12.03 -4.13 17.33
C ALA A 10 10.59 -3.78 16.94
N PRO A 11 9.62 -3.89 17.87
CA PRO A 11 8.25 -3.51 17.56
C PRO A 11 8.25 -2.05 17.12
N SER A 12 7.62 -1.75 15.99
CA SER A 12 7.45 -0.39 15.53
C SER A 12 6.74 0.40 16.63
N GLN A 13 7.30 1.55 17.00
CA GLN A 13 6.80 2.36 18.10
C GLN A 13 5.96 3.51 17.54
N ARG A 14 4.69 3.55 17.92
CA ARG A 14 3.85 4.73 17.73
C ARG A 14 4.18 5.76 18.80
N ARG A 15 4.36 7.00 18.38
CA ARG A 15 4.49 8.13 19.29
C ARG A 15 3.71 9.33 18.74
N LYS A 16 3.19 10.18 19.62
CA LYS A 16 2.65 11.49 19.25
C LYS A 16 3.66 12.58 19.64
N ASP A 17 3.78 13.58 18.79
CA ASP A 17 4.55 14.79 19.10
C ASP A 17 3.69 15.85 19.82
N GLU A 18 4.29 17.01 20.08
CA GLU A 18 3.63 18.13 20.79
C GLU A 18 2.44 18.72 20.01
N ASN A 19 2.40 18.54 18.68
CA ASN A 19 1.30 18.98 17.84
C ASN A 19 0.18 17.92 17.76
N GLY A 20 0.37 16.74 18.36
CA GLY A 20 -0.52 15.61 18.28
C GLY A 20 -0.37 14.78 17.00
N PHE A 21 0.64 15.02 16.17
CA PHE A 21 0.93 14.21 14.99
C PHE A 21 1.48 12.84 15.40
N MET A 22 1.06 11.81 14.68
CA MET A 22 1.51 10.45 14.96
C MET A 22 2.71 10.09 14.07
N HIS A 23 3.75 9.57 14.70
CA HIS A 23 4.92 8.99 14.06
C HIS A 23 4.94 7.49 14.34
N VAL A 24 5.19 6.69 13.32
CA VAL A 24 5.32 5.24 13.42
C VAL A 24 6.62 4.84 12.73
N ASP A 25 7.56 4.30 13.50
CA ASP A 25 8.87 3.93 12.95
C ASP A 25 8.81 2.50 12.37
N ALA A 26 9.51 2.27 11.26
CA ALA A 26 9.75 0.96 10.64
C ALA A 26 8.46 0.12 10.38
N SER A 27 7.42 0.74 9.82
CA SER A 27 6.21 0.01 9.40
C SER A 27 6.46 -0.79 8.12
N HIS A 28 6.05 -2.06 8.10
CA HIS A 28 6.02 -2.86 6.89
C HIS A 28 4.97 -2.31 5.93
N ILE A 29 5.35 -1.91 4.71
CA ILE A 29 4.41 -1.37 3.71
C ILE A 29 4.13 -2.34 2.57
N THR A 30 5.04 -3.24 2.27
CA THR A 30 4.89 -4.31 1.28
C THR A 30 5.94 -5.39 1.53
N LYS A 31 5.79 -6.55 0.86
CA LYS A 31 6.75 -7.67 0.94
C LYS A 31 6.84 -8.44 -0.37
N GLU A 32 7.89 -9.27 -0.50
CA GLU A 32 7.99 -10.28 -1.52
C GLU A 32 6.88 -11.32 -1.36
N GLN A 33 6.08 -11.52 -2.41
CA GLN A 33 5.00 -12.51 -2.40
C GLN A 33 4.34 -12.69 -3.76
N VAL A 34 3.52 -13.74 -3.90
CA VAL A 34 2.54 -13.89 -4.97
C VAL A 34 1.21 -13.30 -4.52
N VAL A 35 0.61 -12.42 -5.34
CA VAL A 35 -0.66 -11.73 -5.05
C VAL A 35 -1.65 -11.94 -6.18
N LYS A 36 -2.93 -12.07 -5.85
CA LYS A 36 -4.00 -12.23 -6.84
C LYS A 36 -4.55 -10.88 -7.28
N TYR A 37 -4.61 -10.68 -8.60
CA TYR A 37 -5.23 -9.52 -9.25
C TYR A 37 -6.21 -9.98 -10.31
N TYR A 38 -7.34 -9.27 -10.43
CA TYR A 38 -8.16 -9.42 -11.62
C TYR A 38 -7.40 -8.90 -12.85
N GLY A 39 -7.65 -9.51 -14.02
CA GLY A 39 -6.96 -9.07 -15.25
C GLY A 39 -7.07 -7.57 -15.47
N ARG A 40 -8.26 -6.97 -15.24
CA ARG A 40 -8.48 -5.52 -15.36
C ARG A 40 -7.65 -4.64 -14.43
N GLU A 41 -7.11 -5.20 -13.35
CA GLU A 41 -6.24 -4.49 -12.41
C GLU A 41 -4.76 -4.50 -12.83
N ILE A 42 -4.41 -5.32 -13.82
CA ILE A 42 -3.03 -5.45 -14.30
C ILE A 42 -2.77 -4.41 -15.39
N PRO A 43 -1.73 -3.57 -15.28
CA PRO A 43 -1.39 -2.59 -16.30
C PRO A 43 -1.26 -3.23 -17.68
N GLY A 44 -1.82 -2.62 -18.72
CA GLY A 44 -1.72 -3.15 -20.09
C GLY A 44 -2.44 -4.47 -20.33
N TRP A 45 -3.43 -4.83 -19.50
CA TRP A 45 -4.15 -6.10 -19.61
C TRP A 45 -4.77 -6.36 -21.00
N GLN A 46 -5.18 -5.30 -21.71
CA GLN A 46 -5.77 -5.39 -23.04
C GLN A 46 -4.71 -5.82 -24.07
N GLU A 47 -3.55 -5.18 -24.04
CA GLU A 47 -2.39 -5.50 -24.90
C GLU A 47 -1.85 -6.90 -24.61
N LEU A 48 -1.87 -7.31 -23.33
CA LEU A 48 -1.49 -8.65 -22.87
C LEU A 48 -2.59 -9.70 -23.13
N LYS A 49 -3.78 -9.26 -23.61
CA LYS A 49 -4.93 -10.12 -23.87
C LYS A 49 -5.38 -10.91 -22.64
N LEU A 50 -5.28 -10.31 -21.47
CA LEU A 50 -5.77 -10.93 -20.23
C LEU A 50 -7.29 -10.83 -20.15
N ASP A 51 -7.91 -11.86 -19.60
CA ASP A 51 -9.35 -11.82 -19.28
C ASP A 51 -9.56 -10.86 -18.09
N PRO A 52 -10.35 -9.78 -18.23
CA PRO A 52 -10.55 -8.79 -17.17
C PRO A 52 -11.15 -9.35 -15.88
N GLU A 53 -11.95 -10.40 -15.98
CA GLU A 53 -12.67 -10.99 -14.85
C GLU A 53 -11.94 -12.20 -14.23
N ARG A 54 -10.86 -12.68 -14.86
CA ARG A 54 -10.03 -13.75 -14.32
C ARG A 54 -9.05 -13.23 -13.29
N LEU A 55 -8.87 -13.98 -12.19
CA LEU A 55 -7.79 -13.78 -11.23
C LEU A 55 -6.48 -14.38 -11.75
N TYR A 56 -5.42 -13.58 -11.73
CA TYR A 56 -4.06 -13.96 -12.07
C TYR A 56 -3.18 -13.90 -10.84
N ASN A 57 -2.33 -14.90 -10.68
CA ASN A 57 -1.28 -14.88 -9.67
C ASN A 57 -0.10 -14.06 -10.20
N VAL A 58 0.22 -12.98 -9.53
CA VAL A 58 1.27 -12.02 -9.91
C VAL A 58 2.35 -12.04 -8.85
N TYR A 59 3.57 -12.37 -9.24
CA TYR A 59 4.73 -12.39 -8.37
C TYR A 59 5.37 -11.00 -8.29
N ARG A 60 5.65 -10.58 -7.08
CA ARG A 60 6.38 -9.36 -6.76
C ARG A 60 7.72 -9.72 -6.16
N PRO A 61 8.82 -9.69 -6.94
CA PRO A 61 10.13 -10.13 -6.52
C PRO A 61 10.80 -9.21 -5.52
N ALA A 62 11.62 -9.77 -4.63
CA ALA A 62 12.44 -9.05 -3.67
C ALA A 62 13.35 -8.00 -4.32
N ASP A 63 14.05 -8.39 -5.38
CA ASP A 63 15.00 -7.51 -6.08
C ASP A 63 14.32 -6.29 -6.72
N GLU A 64 13.07 -6.43 -7.18
CA GLU A 64 12.28 -5.32 -7.70
C GLU A 64 11.81 -4.39 -6.59
N ILE A 65 11.42 -4.93 -5.42
CA ILE A 65 11.05 -4.11 -4.25
C ILE A 65 12.27 -3.35 -3.73
N GLU A 66 13.41 -4.01 -3.59
CA GLU A 66 14.65 -3.38 -3.14
C GLU A 66 15.06 -2.23 -4.06
N LYS A 67 15.06 -2.45 -5.39
CA LYS A 67 15.33 -1.40 -6.38
C LYS A 67 14.32 -0.25 -6.31
N ALA A 68 13.05 -0.55 -6.03
CA ALA A 68 11.98 0.43 -5.93
C ALA A 68 12.02 1.23 -4.63
N ALA A 69 12.68 0.75 -3.56
CA ALA A 69 12.67 1.36 -2.24
C ALA A 69 12.92 2.88 -2.27
N PRO A 70 13.94 3.42 -2.95
CA PRO A 70 14.17 4.87 -2.98
C PRO A 70 13.00 5.69 -3.57
N THR A 71 12.16 5.06 -4.40
CA THR A 71 11.01 5.74 -5.02
C THR A 71 9.85 5.95 -4.06
N PHE A 72 9.89 5.33 -2.89
CA PHE A 72 8.88 5.48 -1.85
C PHE A 72 9.17 6.65 -0.90
N ASP A 73 10.37 7.21 -0.90
CA ASP A 73 10.73 8.29 0.00
C ASP A 73 9.93 9.57 -0.29
N GLY A 74 9.31 10.13 0.75
CA GLY A 74 8.50 11.35 0.64
C GLY A 74 7.13 11.17 -0.02
N LEU A 75 6.70 9.94 -0.34
CA LEU A 75 5.38 9.72 -0.93
C LEU A 75 4.26 10.03 0.06
N PRO A 76 3.06 10.43 -0.45
CA PRO A 76 1.90 10.66 0.38
C PRO A 76 1.37 9.37 1.01
N LEU A 77 0.91 9.52 2.25
CA LEU A 77 0.06 8.54 2.93
C LEU A 77 -1.38 8.98 2.73
N LEU A 78 -2.18 8.13 2.10
CA LEU A 78 -3.58 8.39 1.78
C LEU A 78 -4.53 7.58 2.66
N LEU A 79 -5.73 8.06 2.83
CA LEU A 79 -6.84 7.26 3.28
C LEU A 79 -7.48 6.61 2.05
N GLN A 80 -7.39 5.28 1.96
CA GLN A 80 -7.75 4.49 0.78
C GLN A 80 -6.84 4.71 -0.45
N HIS A 81 -6.99 3.85 -1.46
CA HIS A 81 -6.21 3.93 -2.69
C HIS A 81 -6.81 4.91 -3.69
N HIS A 82 -6.04 5.95 -4.00
CA HIS A 82 -6.33 6.87 -5.09
C HIS A 82 -5.04 7.11 -5.87
N LEU A 83 -5.11 7.05 -7.21
CA LEU A 83 -3.94 7.34 -8.03
C LEU A 83 -3.49 8.79 -7.79
N GLU A 84 -2.25 8.94 -7.36
CA GLU A 84 -1.65 10.22 -7.01
C GLU A 84 -0.75 10.72 -8.14
N SER A 85 -0.90 11.99 -8.52
CA SER A 85 0.01 12.64 -9.44
C SER A 85 0.09 14.16 -9.15
N ALA A 86 1.10 14.83 -9.71
CA ALA A 86 1.22 16.27 -9.59
C ALA A 86 0.09 17.01 -10.31
N ASP A 87 -0.42 16.45 -11.41
CA ASP A 87 -1.50 17.03 -12.20
C ASP A 87 -2.89 16.78 -11.58
N GLU A 88 -3.05 15.65 -10.89
CA GLU A 88 -4.30 15.23 -10.25
C GLU A 88 -4.02 14.83 -8.77
N PRO A 89 -3.67 15.81 -7.88
CA PRO A 89 -3.33 15.51 -6.51
C PRO A 89 -4.57 15.19 -5.66
N GLN A 90 -4.50 14.12 -4.87
CA GLN A 90 -5.60 13.63 -4.03
C GLN A 90 -5.57 14.28 -2.64
N LYS A 91 -5.66 15.62 -2.59
CA LYS A 91 -5.44 16.42 -1.37
C LYS A 91 -6.36 16.06 -0.22
N GLU A 92 -7.63 15.77 -0.50
CA GLU A 92 -8.65 15.39 0.49
C GLU A 92 -8.40 14.02 1.14
N PHE A 93 -7.62 13.17 0.49
CA PHE A 93 -7.28 11.83 1.01
C PHE A 93 -5.91 11.78 1.67
N ARG A 94 -5.11 12.85 1.55
CA ARG A 94 -3.78 12.89 2.16
C ARG A 94 -3.90 13.08 3.66
N VAL A 95 -3.45 12.07 4.41
CA VAL A 95 -3.44 12.07 5.87
C VAL A 95 -2.03 12.18 6.46
N GLY A 96 -1.01 12.14 5.59
CA GLY A 96 0.38 12.23 6.00
C GLY A 96 1.35 11.93 4.88
N SER A 97 2.53 11.48 5.24
CA SER A 97 3.60 11.07 4.33
C SER A 97 4.38 9.89 4.89
N ILE A 98 5.20 9.27 4.04
CA ILE A 98 6.15 8.24 4.44
C ILE A 98 7.59 8.70 4.18
N SER A 99 8.54 8.11 4.88
CA SER A 99 9.96 8.42 4.73
C SER A 99 10.85 7.24 5.10
N ARG A 100 12.14 7.36 4.79
CA ARG A 100 13.17 6.36 5.13
C ARG A 100 12.82 4.94 4.68
N PRO A 101 12.53 4.70 3.39
CA PRO A 101 12.28 3.35 2.91
C PRO A 101 13.54 2.48 3.01
N VAL A 102 13.43 1.33 3.66
CA VAL A 102 14.52 0.37 3.86
C VAL A 102 14.03 -1.04 3.51
N TRP A 103 14.77 -1.71 2.63
CA TRP A 103 14.52 -3.13 2.36
C TRP A 103 15.09 -3.98 3.50
N ASN A 104 14.21 -4.63 4.24
CA ASN A 104 14.49 -5.60 5.28
C ASN A 104 13.80 -6.92 4.94
N ALA A 105 14.44 -7.76 4.14
CA ALA A 105 13.83 -8.97 3.61
C ALA A 105 13.03 -9.75 4.67
N PRO A 106 11.81 -10.15 4.37
CA PRO A 106 11.11 -10.04 3.10
C PRO A 106 10.28 -8.75 2.92
N TYR A 107 10.45 -7.73 3.79
CA TYR A 107 9.63 -6.52 3.86
C TYR A 107 10.35 -5.28 3.33
N LEU A 108 9.57 -4.36 2.76
CA LEU A 108 9.95 -2.96 2.64
C LEU A 108 9.35 -2.20 3.81
N ASP A 109 10.21 -1.58 4.60
CA ASP A 109 9.85 -0.79 5.78
C ASP A 109 9.93 0.70 5.47
N CYS A 110 9.02 1.49 6.05
CA CYS A 110 9.07 2.95 6.02
C CYS A 110 8.62 3.52 7.36
N ASP A 111 9.03 4.75 7.63
CA ASP A 111 8.39 5.52 8.70
C ASP A 111 7.13 6.19 8.19
N LEU A 112 6.11 6.26 9.03
CA LEU A 112 4.88 6.98 8.76
C LEU A 112 4.84 8.26 9.60
N HIS A 113 4.45 9.35 8.96
CA HIS A 113 4.16 10.63 9.60
C HIS A 113 2.73 11.02 9.28
N ILE A 114 1.82 10.91 10.26
CA ILE A 114 0.38 11.10 10.11
C ILE A 114 0.00 12.41 10.79
N THR A 115 -0.57 13.33 10.01
CA THR A 115 -0.86 14.72 10.43
C THR A 115 -2.36 15.02 10.52
N ASP A 116 -3.21 14.13 10.00
CA ASP A 116 -4.66 14.26 10.08
C ASP A 116 -5.20 13.64 11.39
N GLY A 117 -5.84 14.45 12.21
CA GLY A 117 -6.35 14.02 13.53
C GLY A 117 -7.44 12.95 13.43
N ALA A 118 -8.29 12.98 12.39
CA ALA A 118 -9.34 11.98 12.23
C ALA A 118 -8.76 10.62 11.81
N ALA A 119 -7.71 10.62 10.96
CA ALA A 119 -6.98 9.40 10.62
C ALA A 119 -6.24 8.82 11.84
N ILE A 120 -5.63 9.68 12.67
CA ILE A 120 -4.98 9.26 13.92
C ILE A 120 -5.99 8.61 14.86
N ASP A 121 -7.15 9.24 15.06
CA ASP A 121 -8.22 8.68 15.88
C ASP A 121 -8.70 7.33 15.35
N ALA A 122 -8.85 7.19 14.02
CA ALA A 122 -9.27 5.95 13.38
C ALA A 122 -8.25 4.82 13.57
N ILE A 123 -6.95 5.14 13.46
CA ILE A 123 -5.86 4.18 13.74
C ILE A 123 -5.89 3.73 15.21
N GLU A 124 -6.06 4.67 16.14
CA GLU A 124 -6.11 4.37 17.58
C GLU A 124 -7.33 3.53 17.98
N HIS A 125 -8.45 3.73 17.28
CA HIS A 125 -9.65 2.91 17.47
C HIS A 125 -9.61 1.59 16.72
N GLY A 126 -8.62 1.40 15.82
CA GLY A 126 -8.42 0.17 15.08
C GLY A 126 -9.31 0.00 13.86
N ASP A 127 -9.85 1.10 13.32
CA ASP A 127 -10.66 1.09 12.09
C ASP A 127 -9.79 0.93 10.84
N PHE A 128 -8.57 1.49 10.85
CA PHE A 128 -7.55 1.32 9.83
C PHE A 128 -6.31 0.67 10.44
N LYS A 129 -6.16 -0.62 10.21
CA LYS A 129 -5.05 -1.41 10.77
C LYS A 129 -4.00 -1.75 9.75
N GLU A 130 -4.41 -1.93 8.49
CA GLU A 130 -3.54 -2.44 7.46
C GLU A 130 -3.03 -1.31 6.56
N ILE A 131 -1.83 -1.51 6.07
CA ILE A 131 -1.15 -0.61 5.15
C ILE A 131 -1.06 -1.31 3.81
N SER A 132 -1.23 -0.55 2.73
CA SER A 132 -1.09 -1.07 1.38
C SER A 132 -0.28 -0.10 0.53
N ALA A 133 0.87 -0.57 0.03
CA ALA A 133 1.65 0.19 -0.93
C ALA A 133 1.02 0.11 -2.32
N ALA A 134 0.94 1.25 -2.99
CA ALA A 134 0.59 1.36 -4.39
C ALA A 134 1.83 1.71 -5.22
N TYR A 135 1.97 1.06 -6.35
CA TYR A 135 3.11 1.23 -7.24
C TYR A 135 2.70 1.03 -8.69
N LEU A 136 3.46 1.64 -9.57
CA LEU A 136 3.46 1.38 -10.99
C LEU A 136 4.45 0.26 -11.28
N TYR A 137 4.16 -0.60 -12.26
CA TYR A 137 5.05 -1.67 -12.68
C TYR A 137 4.77 -2.08 -14.13
N ASP A 138 5.73 -2.79 -14.73
CA ASP A 138 5.59 -3.42 -16.02
C ASP A 138 5.28 -4.91 -15.80
N PRO A 139 4.11 -5.43 -16.21
CA PRO A 139 3.79 -6.85 -16.09
C PRO A 139 4.52 -7.66 -17.18
N VAL A 140 5.20 -8.72 -16.79
CA VAL A 140 5.85 -9.67 -17.69
C VAL A 140 5.17 -11.03 -17.55
N LEU A 141 4.72 -11.60 -18.67
CA LEU A 141 4.16 -12.96 -18.69
C LEU A 141 5.29 -13.97 -18.49
N GLU A 142 5.45 -14.42 -17.28
CA GLU A 142 6.48 -15.37 -16.87
C GLU A 142 5.89 -16.28 -15.80
N ARG A 143 6.00 -17.60 -15.99
CA ARG A 143 5.49 -18.59 -15.05
C ARG A 143 6.60 -19.09 -14.15
N GLY A 144 6.24 -19.33 -12.90
CA GLY A 144 7.13 -19.92 -11.91
C GLY A 144 6.38 -20.22 -10.62
N THR A 145 7.14 -20.52 -9.58
CA THR A 145 6.62 -20.84 -8.23
C THR A 145 7.45 -20.08 -7.20
N PHE A 146 6.80 -19.46 -6.25
CA PHE A 146 7.43 -18.82 -5.11
C PHE A 146 6.68 -19.19 -3.83
N ASP A 147 7.41 -19.68 -2.82
CA ASP A 147 6.90 -20.12 -1.52
C ASP A 147 5.71 -21.09 -1.60
N GLY A 148 5.70 -21.96 -2.63
CA GLY A 148 4.65 -22.93 -2.88
C GLY A 148 3.46 -22.43 -3.70
N ASP A 149 3.40 -21.13 -4.02
CA ASP A 149 2.37 -20.53 -4.87
C ASP A 149 2.87 -20.40 -6.32
N ASP A 150 2.13 -20.95 -7.28
CA ASP A 150 2.38 -20.75 -8.69
C ASP A 150 1.97 -19.35 -9.13
N TYR A 151 2.76 -18.73 -10.03
CA TYR A 151 2.44 -17.46 -10.63
C TYR A 151 2.52 -17.51 -12.17
N GLU A 152 1.84 -16.56 -12.82
CA GLU A 152 1.75 -16.45 -14.29
C GLU A 152 2.34 -15.13 -14.80
N ILE A 153 2.53 -14.17 -13.92
CA ILE A 153 2.98 -12.81 -14.24
C ILE A 153 3.97 -12.36 -13.17
N VAL A 154 5.01 -11.65 -13.60
CA VAL A 154 6.02 -11.05 -12.72
C VAL A 154 5.95 -9.53 -12.84
N MET A 155 6.01 -8.83 -11.70
CA MET A 155 6.15 -7.39 -11.66
C MET A 155 7.60 -6.99 -11.92
N ARG A 156 7.82 -6.08 -12.88
CA ARG A 156 9.14 -5.52 -13.19
C ARG A 156 9.08 -3.99 -13.14
N ASN A 157 10.22 -3.36 -12.95
CA ASN A 157 10.36 -1.90 -12.93
C ASN A 157 9.39 -1.23 -11.94
N LEU A 158 9.27 -1.78 -10.73
CA LEU A 158 8.42 -1.22 -9.68
C LEU A 158 8.82 0.23 -9.35
N ARG A 159 7.81 1.07 -9.13
CA ARG A 159 7.99 2.46 -8.68
C ARG A 159 6.85 2.82 -7.74
N GLY A 160 7.17 3.32 -6.55
CA GLY A 160 6.18 3.79 -5.59
C GLY A 160 5.30 4.92 -6.16
N ASN A 161 4.04 4.95 -5.76
CA ASN A 161 3.10 6.03 -6.07
C ASN A 161 2.51 6.66 -4.81
N HIS A 162 2.00 5.84 -3.90
CA HIS A 162 1.51 6.24 -2.58
C HIS A 162 1.47 5.05 -1.64
N VAL A 163 1.21 5.33 -0.38
CA VAL A 163 0.85 4.30 0.60
C VAL A 163 -0.55 4.63 1.12
N ALA A 164 -1.38 3.63 1.31
CA ALA A 164 -2.74 3.81 1.81
C ALA A 164 -2.96 3.11 3.15
N LEU A 165 -3.71 3.78 4.03
CA LEU A 165 -4.35 3.17 5.18
C LEU A 165 -5.62 2.50 4.70
N VAL A 166 -5.80 1.21 4.98
CA VAL A 166 -6.92 0.42 4.50
C VAL A 166 -7.51 -0.44 5.62
N GLU A 167 -8.78 -0.81 5.50
CA GLU A 167 -9.41 -1.77 6.42
C GLU A 167 -8.81 -3.16 6.23
N LYS A 168 -8.49 -3.52 4.97
CA LYS A 168 -7.86 -4.78 4.57
C LYS A 168 -6.93 -4.59 3.39
N GLY A 169 -5.65 -4.88 3.60
CA GLY A 169 -4.59 -4.81 2.57
C GLY A 169 -4.36 -6.15 1.87
N ARG A 170 -3.71 -6.10 0.70
CA ARG A 170 -3.35 -7.30 -0.06
C ARG A 170 -2.01 -7.92 0.38
N ALA A 171 -1.21 -7.20 1.13
CA ALA A 171 0.10 -7.68 1.56
C ALA A 171 0.02 -8.67 2.74
N GLY A 172 -1.15 -8.79 3.36
CA GLY A 172 -1.41 -9.69 4.49
C GLY A 172 -1.50 -8.96 5.82
N ALA A 173 -2.01 -9.67 6.84
CA ALA A 173 -2.28 -9.13 8.17
C ALA A 173 -1.02 -8.76 8.98
N ASP A 174 0.16 -9.01 8.44
CA ASP A 174 1.47 -8.65 8.98
C ASP A 174 1.97 -7.28 8.46
N VAL A 175 1.28 -6.69 7.47
CA VAL A 175 1.56 -5.36 6.92
C VAL A 175 0.56 -4.36 7.53
N VAL A 176 0.85 -3.93 8.74
CA VAL A 176 -0.05 -3.12 9.56
C VAL A 176 0.64 -1.86 10.08
N VAL A 177 -0.19 -0.84 10.40
CA VAL A 177 0.26 0.27 11.23
C VAL A 177 0.58 -0.30 12.61
N ALA A 178 1.84 -0.43 12.90
CA ALA A 178 2.31 -1.15 14.06
C ALA A 178 1.72 -0.71 15.40
N ASP A 179 1.64 -1.64 16.29
CA ASP A 179 0.61 -1.90 17.28
C ASP A 179 0.58 -1.03 18.54
N SER A 180 -0.61 -0.84 19.02
CA SER A 180 -0.98 -0.90 20.43
C SER A 180 -2.42 -1.41 20.55
N ALA A 181 -2.68 -2.29 21.50
CA ALA A 181 -3.87 -3.12 21.73
C ALA A 181 -5.27 -2.60 21.35
N PRO A 182 -6.25 -3.48 21.09
CA PRO A 182 -7.52 -3.16 20.41
C PRO A 182 -8.51 -2.39 21.30
N ARG A 183 -9.11 -1.34 20.77
CA ARG A 183 -10.33 -0.73 21.30
C ARG A 183 -11.35 -0.44 20.19
N ILE A 184 -12.60 -0.74 20.52
CA ILE A 184 -13.82 -0.94 19.75
C ILE A 184 -14.26 0.22 18.83
N LEU A 185 -14.71 -0.17 17.63
CA LEU A 185 -15.39 0.57 16.55
C LEU A 185 -16.28 1.77 16.96
N ARG A 186 -15.88 3.00 16.60
CA ARG A 186 -16.79 4.17 16.55
C ARG A 186 -16.37 5.33 15.62
N SER A 187 -15.19 5.34 14.99
CA SER A 187 -14.65 6.58 14.39
C SER A 187 -14.83 6.77 12.88
N PHE A 188 -14.97 5.71 12.07
CA PHE A 188 -15.15 5.84 10.61
C PHE A 188 -16.40 6.66 10.24
N ALA A 189 -17.52 6.45 10.93
CA ALA A 189 -18.73 7.24 10.73
C ALA A 189 -18.58 8.73 11.10
N ALA A 190 -17.63 9.07 11.97
CA ALA A 190 -17.32 10.45 12.33
C ALA A 190 -16.43 11.12 11.31
N TRP A 191 -15.47 10.40 10.75
CA TRP A 191 -14.61 10.90 9.67
C TRP A 191 -15.38 11.15 8.37
N ILE A 192 -16.26 10.22 7.94
CA ILE A 192 -17.17 10.37 6.80
C ILE A 192 -18.04 11.62 6.95
N ARG A 193 -18.57 11.88 8.17
CA ARG A 193 -19.37 13.08 8.44
C ARG A 193 -18.59 14.39 8.29
N ARG A 194 -17.27 14.38 8.54
CA ARG A 194 -16.40 15.55 8.37
C ARG A 194 -15.87 15.72 6.94
N ASN A 195 -15.87 14.63 6.15
CA ASN A 195 -15.38 14.61 4.77
C ASN A 195 -16.45 14.04 3.81
N PRO A 196 -17.59 14.73 3.62
CA PRO A 196 -18.73 14.20 2.84
C PRO A 196 -18.42 14.00 1.36
N LEU A 197 -17.34 14.59 0.84
CA LEU A 197 -16.89 14.41 -0.55
C LEU A 197 -16.16 13.09 -0.78
N ALA A 198 -15.60 12.47 0.26
CA ALA A 198 -14.86 11.21 0.16
C ALA A 198 -15.72 10.01 -0.27
N LEU A 199 -17.04 10.13 -0.24
CA LEU A 199 -17.98 9.07 -0.64
C LEU A 199 -18.50 9.21 -2.08
N LYS A 200 -18.21 10.30 -2.78
CA LYS A 200 -18.82 10.55 -4.11
C LYS A 200 -18.17 9.73 -5.24
N ASP A 201 -16.99 9.18 -5.04
CA ASP A 201 -16.20 8.50 -6.08
C ASP A 201 -15.90 7.03 -5.80
N THR A 202 -16.69 6.35 -4.95
CA THR A 202 -16.47 4.93 -4.63
C THR A 202 -16.79 3.95 -5.78
N GLU A 203 -17.29 4.43 -6.92
CA GLU A 203 -17.58 3.60 -8.09
C GLU A 203 -16.48 3.61 -9.16
N THR A 204 -15.53 4.54 -9.08
CA THR A 204 -14.38 4.55 -10.01
C THR A 204 -13.21 3.87 -9.34
N THR A 205 -12.89 2.65 -9.72
CA THR A 205 -11.73 1.94 -9.19
C THR A 205 -10.48 2.76 -9.49
N ALA A 206 -9.50 2.76 -8.57
CA ALA A 206 -8.20 3.45 -8.74
C ALA A 206 -7.54 3.12 -10.10
N TRP A 207 -7.91 2.00 -10.70
CA TRP A 207 -7.44 1.49 -12.00
C TRP A 207 -8.08 2.18 -13.21
N ASP A 208 -9.33 2.64 -13.13
CA ASP A 208 -9.94 3.43 -14.21
C ASP A 208 -9.29 4.81 -14.32
N ALA A 209 -8.87 5.38 -13.20
CA ALA A 209 -8.09 6.62 -13.17
C ALA A 209 -6.69 6.42 -13.79
N THR A 210 -6.02 5.29 -13.51
CA THR A 210 -4.71 4.94 -14.11
C THR A 210 -4.80 4.83 -15.63
N ARG A 211 -5.84 4.18 -16.15
CA ARG A 211 -6.09 4.03 -17.59
C ARG A 211 -6.25 5.38 -18.29
N ASN A 212 -7.01 6.29 -17.68
CA ASN A 212 -7.26 7.60 -18.25
C ASN A 212 -6.01 8.49 -18.25
N ALA A 213 -5.16 8.40 -17.23
CA ALA A 213 -3.90 9.16 -17.16
C ALA A 213 -2.86 8.67 -18.18
N LEU A 214 -2.76 7.37 -18.41
CA LEU A 214 -1.84 6.78 -19.41
C LEU A 214 -2.28 7.07 -20.85
N ASN A 215 -3.58 7.09 -21.14
CA ASN A 215 -4.11 7.38 -22.46
C ASN A 215 -4.04 8.87 -22.88
N LYS A 216 -3.90 9.79 -21.92
CA LYS A 216 -3.73 11.24 -22.21
C LYS A 216 -2.28 11.62 -22.59
N ARG A 217 -1.31 10.69 -22.51
CA ARG A 217 0.11 10.92 -22.84
C ARG A 217 0.53 10.38 -24.21
N LYS A 218 -0.43 9.92 -25.02
CA LYS A 218 -0.29 9.66 -26.46
C LYS A 218 -1.00 10.79 -27.20
#